data_80ab2fc3cc36b51da697a4e21ff2026e
#
_entry.id   80ab2fc3cc36b51da697a4e21ff2026e
#
_cell.length_a   1.000
_cell.length_b   1.000
_cell.length_c   1.000
_cell.angle_alpha   90.00
_cell.angle_beta   90.00
_cell.angle_gamma   90.00
#
_symmetry.space_group_name_H-M   'P 1'
#
loop_
_entity.id
_entity.type
_entity.pdbx_description
1 polymer ?
#
loop_
_entity_poly.entity_id
_entity_poly.type
_entity_poly.pdbx_seq_one_letter_code
_entity_poly.pdbx_strand_id
1 'polypeptide(L)'
;MSFDPLDFLEDAVRTPSHEDPSEMRALLLDALDGCDPETDDAGNVLASKGTGGPHVVLNTHIDTVPPHVPFSRDGDRIEGRGSCDAKGPLAALLAAFHRTDPTYRLTVAITADEETNSTGAHALDLDADAYVVGEPTSLDACTSARGRFQATIHLAGRGAHAAQPDEGVNAVRAAGPVLDAIDDYDAERGPDPHPELGPPTLTATTIRGGDATNRVPDDCEIVVDRRSVPPETEDGFFTDFAAFLRERVPDDVGVSLEPAERPTPFLEAFDTPDDSDVARALLDAGAGGPRPFGAATEASYFAADAPTVVFGPGDLAVAHSTDEYVLASDVERAADVLTDALSRF
;
A
#
# COMPACT_ATOMS: atom_id res chain seq x y z
N MET A 1 22.40 -18.64 18.78
CA MET A 1 22.74 -18.87 17.36
C MET A 1 22.54 -17.55 16.66
N SER A 2 23.30 -17.22 15.62
CA SER A 2 23.02 -16.02 14.82
C SER A 2 21.75 -16.26 13.99
N PHE A 3 20.89 -15.26 13.86
CA PHE A 3 19.71 -15.31 12.98
C PHE A 3 20.15 -15.51 11.52
N ASP A 4 19.57 -16.51 10.84
CA ASP A 4 19.77 -16.77 9.42
C ASP A 4 18.51 -16.35 8.64
N PRO A 5 18.59 -15.33 7.77
CA PRO A 5 17.42 -14.85 7.04
C PRO A 5 16.84 -15.86 6.04
N LEU A 6 17.67 -16.77 5.49
CA LEU A 6 17.19 -17.73 4.51
C LEU A 6 16.47 -18.91 5.17
N ASP A 7 16.98 -19.39 6.31
CA ASP A 7 16.29 -20.43 7.10
C ASP A 7 14.91 -19.89 7.57
N PHE A 8 14.88 -18.65 8.07
CA PHE A 8 13.62 -18.00 8.46
C PHE A 8 12.67 -17.85 7.26
N LEU A 9 13.17 -17.37 6.12
CA LEU A 9 12.35 -17.18 4.92
C LEU A 9 11.72 -18.49 4.43
N GLU A 10 12.50 -19.59 4.42
CA GLU A 10 11.97 -20.90 4.03
C GLU A 10 10.81 -21.35 4.93
N ASP A 11 10.93 -21.17 6.24
CA ASP A 11 9.87 -21.51 7.18
C ASP A 11 8.68 -20.56 7.04
N ALA A 12 8.93 -19.27 6.83
CA ALA A 12 7.88 -18.26 6.60
C ALA A 12 7.07 -18.55 5.34
N VAL A 13 7.71 -18.91 4.21
CA VAL A 13 7.00 -19.24 2.95
C VAL A 13 6.20 -20.54 3.08
N ARG A 14 6.67 -21.51 3.88
CA ARG A 14 5.90 -22.74 4.18
C ARG A 14 4.69 -22.49 5.07
N THR A 15 4.64 -21.36 5.79
CA THR A 15 3.58 -21.00 6.72
C THR A 15 2.53 -20.13 6.01
N PRO A 16 1.32 -20.66 5.69
CA PRO A 16 0.26 -19.85 5.08
C PRO A 16 -0.18 -18.72 6.01
N SER A 17 -0.48 -17.54 5.43
CA SER A 17 -0.90 -16.37 6.21
C SER A 17 -1.96 -15.50 5.51
N HIS A 18 -2.64 -16.06 4.49
CA HIS A 18 -3.65 -15.34 3.70
C HIS A 18 -5.06 -15.33 4.33
N GLU A 19 -5.38 -16.29 5.22
CA GLU A 19 -6.66 -16.35 5.94
C GLU A 19 -6.48 -16.03 7.42
N ASP A 20 -5.41 -16.57 8.02
CA ASP A 20 -5.08 -16.40 9.44
C ASP A 20 -3.56 -16.28 9.61
N PRO A 21 -3.04 -15.10 9.99
CA PRO A 21 -1.61 -14.89 10.19
C PRO A 21 -1.08 -15.44 11.54
N SER A 22 -1.86 -16.15 12.33
CA SER A 22 -1.48 -16.56 13.71
C SER A 22 -0.24 -17.46 13.75
N GLU A 23 -0.11 -18.42 12.81
CA GLU A 23 1.07 -19.31 12.74
C GLU A 23 2.31 -18.51 12.30
N MET A 24 2.14 -17.58 11.34
CA MET A 24 3.22 -16.71 10.90
C MET A 24 3.66 -15.75 12.02
N ARG A 25 2.70 -15.23 12.82
CA ARG A 25 3.01 -14.43 14.01
C ARG A 25 3.78 -15.22 15.06
N ALA A 26 3.42 -16.49 15.29
CA ALA A 26 4.17 -17.34 16.21
C ALA A 26 5.61 -17.56 15.74
N LEU A 27 5.83 -17.81 14.45
CA LEU A 27 7.16 -17.92 13.86
C LEU A 27 7.98 -16.62 14.03
N LEU A 28 7.33 -15.47 13.85
CA LEU A 28 7.97 -14.16 14.05
C LEU A 28 8.36 -13.91 15.51
N LEU A 29 7.48 -14.27 16.47
CA LEU A 29 7.79 -14.15 17.89
C LEU A 29 8.98 -15.05 18.29
N ASP A 30 9.06 -16.28 17.76
CA ASP A 30 10.20 -17.17 17.97
C ASP A 30 11.48 -16.59 17.35
N ALA A 31 11.39 -15.96 16.16
CA ALA A 31 12.54 -15.31 15.53
C ALA A 31 13.05 -14.10 16.31
N LEU A 32 12.20 -13.44 17.08
CA LEU A 32 12.53 -12.30 17.94
C LEU A 32 12.80 -12.70 19.40
N ASP A 33 12.87 -14.02 19.70
CA ASP A 33 13.20 -14.47 21.06
C ASP A 33 14.50 -13.83 21.57
N GLY A 34 14.47 -13.31 22.80
CA GLY A 34 15.57 -12.55 23.39
C GLY A 34 15.60 -11.05 23.05
N CYS A 35 14.65 -10.54 22.26
CA CYS A 35 14.44 -9.11 22.01
C CYS A 35 13.19 -8.54 22.71
N ASP A 36 12.59 -9.28 23.63
CA ASP A 36 11.36 -8.93 24.36
C ASP A 36 10.22 -8.46 23.42
N PRO A 37 9.80 -9.29 22.44
CA PRO A 37 8.76 -8.90 21.50
C PRO A 37 7.39 -8.77 22.20
N GLU A 38 6.62 -7.76 21.80
CA GLU A 38 5.28 -7.52 22.26
C GLU A 38 4.29 -7.63 21.09
N THR A 39 3.07 -8.08 21.38
CA THR A 39 1.95 -8.05 20.42
C THR A 39 0.95 -7.03 20.92
N ASP A 40 0.60 -6.05 20.07
CA ASP A 40 -0.40 -5.04 20.39
C ASP A 40 -1.85 -5.56 20.17
N ASP A 41 -2.84 -4.71 20.46
CA ASP A 41 -4.26 -5.04 20.32
C ASP A 41 -4.69 -5.23 18.84
N ALA A 42 -3.96 -4.66 17.89
CA ALA A 42 -4.16 -4.85 16.45
C ALA A 42 -3.50 -6.13 15.92
N GLY A 43 -2.70 -6.80 16.75
CA GLY A 43 -1.98 -8.01 16.40
C GLY A 43 -0.62 -7.75 15.73
N ASN A 44 -0.12 -6.53 15.75
CA ASN A 44 1.24 -6.20 15.32
C ASN A 44 2.26 -6.78 16.30
N VAL A 45 3.44 -7.13 15.80
CA VAL A 45 4.56 -7.58 16.62
C VAL A 45 5.64 -6.49 16.62
N LEU A 46 5.98 -6.02 17.81
CA LEU A 46 6.98 -4.99 18.02
C LEU A 46 8.14 -5.53 18.86
N ALA A 47 9.36 -5.16 18.49
CA ALA A 47 10.54 -5.35 19.33
C ALA A 47 11.50 -4.17 19.16
N SER A 48 12.13 -3.71 20.24
CA SER A 48 12.98 -2.52 20.22
C SER A 48 14.35 -2.77 20.81
N LYS A 49 15.37 -2.07 20.30
CA LYS A 49 16.73 -2.04 20.81
C LYS A 49 17.23 -0.60 20.93
N GLY A 50 18.21 -0.38 21.80
CA GLY A 50 18.78 0.95 22.03
C GLY A 50 17.82 1.90 22.74
N THR A 51 18.30 3.04 23.18
CA THR A 51 17.50 3.97 24.02
C THR A 51 17.79 5.45 23.81
N GLY A 52 18.63 5.80 22.85
CA GLY A 52 19.03 7.19 22.60
C GLY A 52 18.86 7.59 21.15
N GLY A 53 19.30 8.79 20.79
CA GLY A 53 19.35 9.29 19.43
C GLY A 53 17.98 9.35 18.74
N PRO A 54 17.95 9.27 17.39
CA PRO A 54 16.71 9.19 16.65
C PRO A 54 16.01 7.83 16.88
N HIS A 55 14.71 7.78 16.60
CA HIS A 55 13.93 6.54 16.57
C HIS A 55 13.73 6.12 15.12
N VAL A 56 14.36 5.01 14.72
CA VAL A 56 14.22 4.41 13.40
C VAL A 56 13.32 3.17 13.49
N VAL A 57 12.35 3.07 12.61
CA VAL A 57 11.40 1.95 12.58
C VAL A 57 11.56 1.17 11.26
N LEU A 58 11.69 -0.14 11.38
CA LEU A 58 11.62 -1.10 10.31
C LEU A 58 10.21 -1.72 10.32
N ASN A 59 9.47 -1.55 9.25
CA ASN A 59 8.12 -2.09 9.13
C ASN A 59 7.99 -3.00 7.90
N THR A 60 7.14 -3.98 7.95
CA THR A 60 6.58 -4.78 6.85
C THR A 60 5.42 -5.61 7.38
N HIS A 61 4.78 -6.41 6.53
CA HIS A 61 3.62 -7.22 6.89
C HIS A 61 3.87 -8.73 6.83
N ILE A 62 2.99 -9.51 7.48
CA ILE A 62 3.07 -10.98 7.51
C ILE A 62 1.94 -11.69 6.77
N ASP A 63 0.85 -10.99 6.43
CA ASP A 63 -0.22 -11.55 5.64
C ASP A 63 0.16 -11.64 4.15
N THR A 64 -0.62 -12.37 3.40
CA THR A 64 -0.41 -12.57 1.95
C THR A 64 -1.76 -12.69 1.25
N VAL A 65 -1.80 -12.44 -0.07
CA VAL A 65 -3.00 -12.70 -0.86
C VAL A 65 -3.23 -14.20 -1.09
N PRO A 66 -4.49 -14.67 -1.24
CA PRO A 66 -4.80 -16.00 -1.69
C PRO A 66 -4.52 -16.19 -3.21
N PRO A 67 -4.37 -17.44 -3.70
CA PRO A 67 -4.24 -18.67 -2.94
C PRO A 67 -2.82 -18.88 -2.41
N HIS A 68 -2.68 -19.76 -1.40
CA HIS A 68 -1.35 -20.21 -0.99
C HIS A 68 -0.65 -20.94 -2.15
N VAL A 69 0.60 -20.56 -2.41
CA VAL A 69 1.51 -21.23 -3.35
C VAL A 69 2.58 -21.95 -2.53
N PRO A 70 2.73 -23.29 -2.67
CA PRO A 70 3.68 -24.05 -1.87
C PRO A 70 5.12 -23.59 -2.08
N PHE A 71 5.93 -23.68 -1.02
CA PHE A 71 7.36 -23.45 -1.07
C PHE A 71 8.06 -24.39 -2.03
N SER A 72 8.96 -23.85 -2.84
CA SER A 72 10.03 -24.61 -3.51
C SER A 72 11.32 -23.81 -3.58
N ARG A 73 12.45 -24.48 -3.74
CA ARG A 73 13.75 -23.83 -3.91
C ARG A 73 14.56 -24.51 -5.00
N ASP A 74 15.03 -23.73 -5.96
CA ASP A 74 15.97 -24.18 -6.99
C ASP A 74 17.19 -23.25 -7.03
N GLY A 75 18.26 -23.70 -6.40
CA GLY A 75 19.49 -22.92 -6.25
C GLY A 75 19.25 -21.63 -5.48
N ASP A 76 19.38 -20.49 -6.17
CA ASP A 76 19.20 -19.15 -5.62
C ASP A 76 17.73 -18.70 -5.57
N ARG A 77 16.85 -19.38 -6.31
CA ARG A 77 15.43 -19.02 -6.43
C ARG A 77 14.59 -19.69 -5.34
N ILE A 78 13.91 -18.89 -4.52
CA ILE A 78 12.95 -19.31 -3.51
C ILE A 78 11.57 -18.93 -4.01
N GLU A 79 10.70 -19.91 -4.23
CA GLU A 79 9.36 -19.74 -4.76
C GLU A 79 8.31 -20.05 -3.71
N GLY A 80 7.15 -19.41 -3.83
CA GLY A 80 5.98 -19.64 -2.99
C GLY A 80 5.28 -18.33 -2.60
N ARG A 81 4.05 -18.43 -2.12
CA ARG A 81 3.27 -17.25 -1.73
C ARG A 81 3.94 -16.50 -0.57
N GLY A 82 4.11 -15.19 -0.75
CA GLY A 82 4.79 -14.32 0.20
C GLY A 82 6.33 -14.34 0.07
N SER A 83 6.92 -15.18 -0.81
CA SER A 83 8.38 -15.19 -0.96
C SER A 83 8.93 -13.82 -1.38
N CYS A 84 8.18 -13.10 -2.21
CA CYS A 84 8.47 -11.76 -2.67
C CYS A 84 7.75 -10.72 -1.80
N ASP A 85 6.46 -10.92 -1.53
CA ASP A 85 5.56 -9.95 -0.93
C ASP A 85 4.85 -10.51 0.31
N ALA A 86 5.34 -10.20 1.55
CA ALA A 86 6.61 -9.49 1.82
C ALA A 86 7.53 -10.27 2.79
N LYS A 87 7.50 -11.64 2.76
CA LYS A 87 8.33 -12.45 3.70
C LYS A 87 9.82 -12.39 3.38
N GLY A 88 10.19 -12.18 2.10
CA GLY A 88 11.57 -11.89 1.71
C GLY A 88 12.08 -10.57 2.30
N PRO A 89 11.39 -9.45 2.10
CA PRO A 89 11.66 -8.19 2.81
C PRO A 89 11.69 -8.36 4.33
N LEU A 90 10.73 -9.07 4.94
CA LEU A 90 10.71 -9.35 6.37
C LEU A 90 11.98 -10.06 6.85
N ALA A 91 12.43 -11.09 6.13
CA ALA A 91 13.64 -11.82 6.49
C ALA A 91 14.88 -10.92 6.45
N ALA A 92 14.97 -10.01 5.47
CA ALA A 92 16.05 -9.03 5.38
C ALA A 92 16.01 -8.00 6.50
N LEU A 93 14.83 -7.46 6.84
CA LEU A 93 14.65 -6.51 7.95
C LEU A 93 15.01 -7.15 9.30
N LEU A 94 14.56 -8.38 9.58
CA LEU A 94 14.89 -9.10 10.79
C LEU A 94 16.41 -9.38 10.89
N ALA A 95 17.05 -9.76 9.79
CA ALA A 95 18.49 -9.95 9.76
C ALA A 95 19.25 -8.66 10.12
N ALA A 96 18.86 -7.54 9.53
CA ALA A 96 19.43 -6.24 9.83
C ALA A 96 19.18 -5.83 11.29
N PHE A 97 17.97 -6.04 11.80
CA PHE A 97 17.64 -5.79 13.19
C PHE A 97 18.53 -6.61 14.14
N HIS A 98 18.71 -7.91 13.90
CA HIS A 98 19.55 -8.76 14.73
C HIS A 98 21.04 -8.39 14.68
N ARG A 99 21.56 -7.99 13.52
CA ARG A 99 22.97 -7.65 13.30
C ARG A 99 23.34 -6.27 13.84
N THR A 100 22.37 -5.38 14.03
CA THR A 100 22.61 -4.02 14.51
C THR A 100 22.60 -3.96 16.03
N ASP A 101 23.61 -3.27 16.61
CA ASP A 101 23.68 -2.92 18.05
C ASP A 101 23.65 -1.38 18.16
N PRO A 102 22.45 -0.76 18.12
CA PRO A 102 22.30 0.69 17.94
C PRO A 102 22.51 1.45 19.27
N THR A 103 23.09 2.65 19.17
CA THR A 103 23.10 3.63 20.25
C THR A 103 21.85 4.53 20.26
N TYR A 104 21.03 4.43 19.24
CA TYR A 104 19.74 5.10 19.03
C TYR A 104 18.60 4.08 19.25
N ARG A 105 17.34 4.53 19.17
CA ARG A 105 16.20 3.62 19.27
C ARG A 105 15.90 2.98 17.91
N LEU A 106 15.98 1.67 17.82
CA LEU A 106 15.62 0.88 16.64
C LEU A 106 14.47 -0.05 16.99
N THR A 107 13.38 0.02 16.24
CA THR A 107 12.20 -0.83 16.43
C THR A 107 11.91 -1.60 15.13
N VAL A 108 11.60 -2.90 15.24
CA VAL A 108 10.82 -3.61 14.23
C VAL A 108 9.35 -3.54 14.63
N ALA A 109 8.47 -3.16 13.70
CA ALA A 109 7.02 -3.10 13.89
C ALA A 109 6.38 -3.83 12.72
N ILE A 110 6.02 -5.10 12.92
CA ILE A 110 5.55 -5.99 11.86
C ILE A 110 4.04 -6.12 11.95
N THR A 111 3.37 -5.77 10.85
CA THR A 111 1.92 -5.63 10.75
C THR A 111 1.25 -6.87 10.16
N ALA A 112 -0.05 -6.95 10.30
CA ALA A 112 -0.91 -7.93 9.64
C ALA A 112 -1.99 -7.16 8.86
N ASP A 113 -2.62 -7.79 7.85
CA ASP A 113 -3.71 -7.28 7.03
C ASP A 113 -3.36 -6.10 6.09
N GLU A 114 -2.09 -5.95 5.68
CA GLU A 114 -1.68 -4.97 4.65
C GLU A 114 -2.46 -5.20 3.35
N GLU A 115 -2.56 -6.44 2.94
CA GLU A 115 -3.19 -6.91 1.70
C GLU A 115 -4.71 -6.64 1.64
N THR A 116 -5.29 -6.16 2.73
CA THR A 116 -6.75 -5.92 2.83
C THR A 116 -7.09 -4.52 3.32
N ASN A 117 -6.86 -4.23 4.60
CA ASN A 117 -7.35 -3.02 5.26
C ASN A 117 -6.25 -2.18 5.92
N SER A 118 -5.04 -2.71 6.08
CA SER A 118 -3.90 -2.07 6.77
C SER A 118 -4.26 -1.56 8.17
N THR A 119 -5.13 -2.30 8.90
CA THR A 119 -5.55 -1.90 10.27
C THR A 119 -4.39 -1.96 11.24
N GLY A 120 -3.45 -2.87 10.99
CA GLY A 120 -2.21 -2.98 11.75
C GLY A 120 -1.37 -1.72 11.65
N ALA A 121 -1.05 -1.29 10.43
CA ALA A 121 -0.23 -0.09 10.22
C ALA A 121 -0.92 1.18 10.72
N HIS A 122 -2.22 1.31 10.48
CA HIS A 122 -2.99 2.47 10.95
C HIS A 122 -3.07 2.55 12.49
N ALA A 123 -2.98 1.43 13.18
CA ALA A 123 -2.99 1.38 14.65
C ALA A 123 -1.62 1.70 15.29
N LEU A 124 -0.53 1.71 14.50
CA LEU A 124 0.79 2.03 15.01
C LEU A 124 0.92 3.54 15.28
N ASP A 125 1.12 3.89 16.54
CA ASP A 125 1.43 5.26 16.99
C ASP A 125 2.86 5.25 17.58
N LEU A 126 3.85 5.34 16.69
CA LEU A 126 5.26 5.32 17.04
C LEU A 126 5.84 6.72 16.76
N ASP A 127 6.24 7.44 17.81
CA ASP A 127 6.96 8.71 17.67
C ASP A 127 8.36 8.42 17.08
N ALA A 128 8.41 8.23 15.76
CA ALA A 128 9.60 7.84 15.01
C ALA A 128 10.12 9.00 14.16
N ASP A 129 11.46 9.04 14.02
CA ASP A 129 12.14 10.05 13.19
C ASP A 129 12.34 9.57 11.74
N ALA A 130 12.24 8.26 11.50
CA ALA A 130 12.35 7.67 10.16
C ALA A 130 11.76 6.26 10.09
N TYR A 131 11.23 5.90 8.92
CA TYR A 131 10.75 4.55 8.62
C TYR A 131 11.44 3.95 7.39
N VAL A 132 11.70 2.64 7.47
CA VAL A 132 11.98 1.80 6.31
C VAL A 132 10.91 0.73 6.22
N VAL A 133 10.14 0.75 5.13
CA VAL A 133 9.06 -0.21 4.88
C VAL A 133 9.55 -1.27 3.90
N GLY A 134 9.47 -2.52 4.32
CA GLY A 134 9.96 -3.69 3.58
C GLY A 134 8.95 -4.14 2.54
N GLU A 135 9.26 -3.90 1.26
CA GLU A 135 8.44 -4.26 0.09
C GLU A 135 9.36 -4.69 -1.08
N PRO A 136 8.82 -5.38 -2.11
CA PRO A 136 9.62 -5.81 -3.25
C PRO A 136 9.99 -4.65 -4.17
N THR A 137 11.14 -4.05 -3.93
CA THR A 137 11.64 -2.90 -4.71
C THR A 137 12.81 -3.22 -5.64
N SER A 138 13.18 -4.49 -5.79
CA SER A 138 14.40 -4.91 -6.52
C SER A 138 15.67 -4.26 -5.97
N LEU A 139 15.73 -4.03 -4.67
CA LEU A 139 16.83 -3.36 -3.94
C LEU A 139 17.00 -1.86 -4.26
N ASP A 140 16.00 -1.22 -4.85
CA ASP A 140 15.99 0.24 -5.00
C ASP A 140 15.37 0.91 -3.78
N ALA A 141 15.92 2.06 -3.37
CA ALA A 141 15.32 2.91 -2.37
C ALA A 141 14.15 3.69 -3.02
N CYS A 142 12.92 3.32 -2.69
CA CYS A 142 11.75 3.99 -3.21
C CYS A 142 11.29 5.08 -2.23
N THR A 143 11.42 6.34 -2.65
CA THR A 143 11.17 7.52 -1.83
C THR A 143 9.78 8.10 -2.03
N SER A 144 9.03 7.64 -3.02
CA SER A 144 7.69 8.12 -3.33
C SER A 144 6.75 6.99 -3.74
N ALA A 145 5.45 7.14 -3.50
CA ALA A 145 4.41 6.24 -3.99
C ALA A 145 3.11 6.99 -4.28
N ARG A 146 2.31 6.44 -5.20
CA ARG A 146 0.95 6.94 -5.46
C ARG A 146 0.00 6.54 -4.34
N GLY A 147 -0.94 7.42 -4.03
CA GLY A 147 -2.09 7.06 -3.22
C GLY A 147 -3.15 6.28 -4.01
N ARG A 148 -4.12 5.75 -3.28
CA ARG A 148 -5.26 5.03 -3.85
C ARG A 148 -6.54 5.37 -3.11
N PHE A 149 -7.50 5.97 -3.83
CA PHE A 149 -8.84 6.25 -3.34
C PHE A 149 -9.87 5.52 -4.21
N GLN A 150 -10.96 5.10 -3.63
CA GLN A 150 -12.08 4.48 -4.35
C GLN A 150 -13.40 5.10 -3.90
N ALA A 151 -14.30 5.32 -4.86
CA ALA A 151 -15.65 5.81 -4.57
C ALA A 151 -16.67 5.26 -5.55
N THR A 152 -17.93 5.33 -5.14
CA THR A 152 -19.08 5.10 -6.00
C THR A 152 -19.80 6.42 -6.26
N ILE A 153 -20.00 6.74 -7.53
CA ILE A 153 -20.86 7.84 -7.98
C ILE A 153 -22.27 7.26 -8.15
N HIS A 154 -23.23 7.81 -7.39
CA HIS A 154 -24.63 7.45 -7.51
C HIS A 154 -25.37 8.51 -8.29
N LEU A 155 -26.12 8.09 -9.31
CA LEU A 155 -26.97 8.94 -10.13
C LEU A 155 -28.44 8.57 -9.88
N ALA A 156 -29.23 9.52 -9.40
CA ALA A 156 -30.63 9.35 -9.09
C ALA A 156 -31.49 10.13 -10.08
N GLY A 157 -32.33 9.41 -10.82
CA GLY A 157 -33.30 9.94 -11.75
C GLY A 157 -34.74 9.78 -11.28
N ARG A 158 -35.64 9.57 -12.24
CA ARG A 158 -37.06 9.26 -12.02
C ARG A 158 -37.56 8.24 -13.02
N GLY A 159 -38.05 7.10 -12.52
CA GLY A 159 -38.62 6.04 -13.36
C GLY A 159 -39.89 6.49 -14.10
N ALA A 160 -40.05 5.97 -15.34
CA ALA A 160 -41.21 6.11 -16.13
C ALA A 160 -41.34 4.92 -17.09
N HIS A 161 -42.48 4.79 -17.79
CA HIS A 161 -42.60 3.79 -18.85
C HIS A 161 -41.69 4.18 -20.04
N ALA A 162 -40.95 3.20 -20.60
CA ALA A 162 -39.99 3.48 -21.68
C ALA A 162 -40.64 4.09 -22.97
N ALA A 163 -41.96 3.93 -23.14
CA ALA A 163 -42.73 4.58 -24.23
C ALA A 163 -43.07 6.06 -23.93
N GLN A 164 -42.81 6.53 -22.71
CA GLN A 164 -43.07 7.90 -22.25
C GLN A 164 -41.81 8.47 -21.56
N PRO A 165 -40.67 8.54 -22.27
CA PRO A 165 -39.40 8.89 -21.68
C PRO A 165 -39.36 10.29 -21.08
N ASP A 166 -40.15 11.21 -21.59
CA ASP A 166 -40.25 12.61 -21.13
C ASP A 166 -40.93 12.74 -19.75
N GLU A 167 -41.62 11.70 -19.27
CA GLU A 167 -42.20 11.64 -17.92
C GLU A 167 -41.17 11.19 -16.86
N GLY A 168 -40.01 10.66 -17.29
CA GLY A 168 -38.93 10.18 -16.44
C GLY A 168 -37.71 11.10 -16.48
N VAL A 169 -36.72 10.74 -15.68
CA VAL A 169 -35.34 11.27 -15.71
C VAL A 169 -34.40 10.06 -15.75
N ASN A 170 -33.71 9.88 -16.86
CA ASN A 170 -32.94 8.66 -17.13
C ASN A 170 -31.54 8.74 -16.50
N ALA A 171 -31.33 8.04 -15.38
CA ALA A 171 -30.05 7.99 -14.68
C ALA A 171 -28.93 7.34 -15.50
N VAL A 172 -29.25 6.30 -16.31
CA VAL A 172 -28.25 5.68 -17.20
C VAL A 172 -27.78 6.64 -18.30
N ARG A 173 -28.67 7.50 -18.80
CA ARG A 173 -28.29 8.53 -19.77
C ARG A 173 -27.38 9.60 -19.13
N ALA A 174 -27.60 9.90 -17.85
CA ALA A 174 -26.78 10.84 -17.09
C ALA A 174 -25.36 10.34 -16.84
N ALA A 175 -25.10 9.04 -17.01
CA ALA A 175 -23.73 8.51 -16.95
C ALA A 175 -22.82 9.07 -18.07
N GLY A 176 -23.36 9.50 -19.22
CA GLY A 176 -22.56 10.09 -20.30
C GLY A 176 -21.75 11.29 -19.83
N PRO A 177 -22.37 12.41 -19.42
CA PRO A 177 -21.63 13.56 -18.91
C PRO A 177 -20.79 13.29 -17.66
N VAL A 178 -21.10 12.25 -16.85
CA VAL A 178 -20.27 11.83 -15.73
C VAL A 178 -18.97 11.16 -16.20
N LEU A 179 -19.04 10.29 -17.22
CA LEU A 179 -17.85 9.68 -17.81
C LEU A 179 -16.95 10.74 -18.48
N ASP A 180 -17.56 11.71 -19.19
CA ASP A 180 -16.81 12.84 -19.73
C ASP A 180 -16.14 13.66 -18.60
N ALA A 181 -16.85 13.88 -17.47
CA ALA A 181 -16.30 14.56 -16.31
C ALA A 181 -15.12 13.81 -15.65
N ILE A 182 -15.18 12.47 -15.60
CA ILE A 182 -14.07 11.65 -15.11
C ILE A 182 -12.84 11.85 -15.99
N ASP A 183 -13.00 11.85 -17.31
CA ASP A 183 -11.91 12.03 -18.26
C ASP A 183 -11.32 13.46 -18.21
N ASP A 184 -12.15 14.48 -17.97
CA ASP A 184 -11.77 15.89 -17.96
C ASP A 184 -11.20 16.36 -16.60
N TYR A 185 -11.48 15.65 -15.49
CA TYR A 185 -11.20 16.13 -14.13
C TYR A 185 -9.76 16.55 -13.91
N ASP A 186 -8.80 15.69 -14.28
CA ASP A 186 -7.38 15.98 -14.04
C ASP A 186 -6.88 17.18 -14.86
N ALA A 187 -7.42 17.38 -16.05
CA ALA A 187 -7.05 18.52 -16.89
C ALA A 187 -7.59 19.86 -16.37
N GLU A 188 -8.71 19.84 -15.63
CA GLU A 188 -9.39 21.07 -15.17
C GLU A 188 -9.16 21.37 -13.67
N ARG A 189 -8.99 20.33 -12.84
CA ARG A 189 -8.97 20.44 -11.37
C ARG A 189 -7.87 19.63 -10.70
N GLY A 190 -7.32 18.61 -11.38
CA GLY A 190 -6.29 17.76 -10.81
C GLY A 190 -4.99 18.50 -10.47
N PRO A 191 -4.15 17.92 -9.60
CA PRO A 191 -2.83 18.46 -9.33
C PRO A 191 -1.93 18.39 -10.56
N ASP A 192 -0.91 19.25 -10.62
CA ASP A 192 0.15 19.14 -11.62
C ASP A 192 0.81 17.77 -11.57
N PRO A 193 1.30 17.25 -12.72
CA PRO A 193 2.04 15.99 -12.72
C PRO A 193 3.24 16.04 -11.79
N HIS A 194 3.35 15.03 -10.91
CA HIS A 194 4.51 14.90 -10.04
C HIS A 194 5.77 14.57 -10.86
N PRO A 195 6.96 15.12 -10.54
CA PRO A 195 8.18 14.91 -11.32
C PRO A 195 8.53 13.43 -11.56
N GLU A 196 8.36 12.58 -10.55
CA GLU A 196 8.70 11.17 -10.61
C GLU A 196 7.49 10.25 -10.82
N LEU A 197 6.38 10.52 -10.12
CA LEU A 197 5.16 9.72 -10.22
C LEU A 197 4.39 9.99 -11.53
N GLY A 198 4.65 11.13 -12.20
CA GLY A 198 3.87 11.56 -13.37
C GLY A 198 2.48 12.09 -12.99
N PRO A 199 1.51 12.13 -13.93
CA PRO A 199 0.18 12.62 -13.64
C PRO A 199 -0.62 11.66 -12.75
N PRO A 200 -1.58 12.16 -11.95
CA PRO A 200 -2.56 11.30 -11.31
C PRO A 200 -3.43 10.59 -12.35
N THR A 201 -4.22 9.60 -11.93
CA THR A 201 -5.20 8.96 -12.81
C THR A 201 -6.54 8.77 -12.10
N LEU A 202 -7.63 8.97 -12.83
CA LEU A 202 -8.99 8.71 -12.40
C LEU A 202 -9.67 7.79 -13.41
N THR A 203 -10.08 6.61 -12.97
CA THR A 203 -10.59 5.58 -13.87
C THR A 203 -11.98 5.09 -13.43
N ALA A 204 -12.97 5.16 -14.32
CA ALA A 204 -14.22 4.44 -14.14
C ALA A 204 -13.98 2.93 -14.31
N THR A 205 -14.21 2.14 -13.27
CA THR A 205 -13.89 0.70 -13.27
C THR A 205 -15.12 -0.17 -13.48
N THR A 206 -16.27 0.24 -12.98
CA THR A 206 -17.56 -0.45 -13.21
C THR A 206 -18.67 0.55 -13.39
N ILE A 207 -19.68 0.14 -14.16
CA ILE A 207 -20.95 0.88 -14.30
C ILE A 207 -22.13 -0.10 -14.25
N ARG A 208 -23.17 0.26 -13.49
CA ARG A 208 -24.41 -0.52 -13.36
C ARG A 208 -25.60 0.43 -13.35
N GLY A 209 -26.69 0.06 -14.02
CA GLY A 209 -27.91 0.88 -13.98
C GLY A 209 -29.06 0.25 -14.74
N GLY A 210 -30.28 0.54 -14.27
CA GLY A 210 -31.52 0.02 -14.80
C GLY A 210 -31.76 -1.45 -14.45
N ASP A 211 -33.05 -1.77 -14.23
CA ASP A 211 -33.55 -3.09 -13.78
C ASP A 211 -34.54 -3.74 -14.74
N ALA A 212 -35.07 -2.98 -15.74
CA ALA A 212 -36.10 -3.46 -16.66
C ALA A 212 -35.98 -2.85 -18.04
N THR A 213 -36.28 -3.63 -19.08
CA THR A 213 -36.18 -3.22 -20.51
C THR A 213 -37.27 -2.24 -20.97
N ASN A 214 -38.35 -2.10 -20.22
CA ASN A 214 -39.51 -1.26 -20.56
C ASN A 214 -39.72 -0.08 -19.60
N ARG A 215 -38.69 0.27 -18.82
CA ARG A 215 -38.67 1.36 -17.84
C ARG A 215 -37.53 2.33 -18.12
N VAL A 216 -37.77 3.63 -17.93
CA VAL A 216 -36.69 4.63 -17.80
C VAL A 216 -35.97 4.36 -16.52
N PRO A 217 -34.65 4.11 -16.54
CA PRO A 217 -33.86 3.85 -15.31
C PRO A 217 -33.84 5.06 -14.38
N ASP A 218 -34.09 4.84 -13.11
CA ASP A 218 -34.05 5.86 -12.06
C ASP A 218 -32.82 5.78 -11.19
N ASP A 219 -31.94 4.81 -11.43
CA ASP A 219 -30.64 4.69 -10.77
C ASP A 219 -29.54 4.31 -11.75
N CYS A 220 -28.31 4.77 -11.46
CA CYS A 220 -27.09 4.31 -12.09
C CYS A 220 -25.91 4.54 -11.12
N GLU A 221 -25.01 3.57 -11.05
CA GLU A 221 -23.81 3.61 -10.22
C GLU A 221 -22.57 3.48 -11.08
N ILE A 222 -21.53 4.26 -10.77
CA ILE A 222 -20.22 4.20 -11.41
C ILE A 222 -19.16 4.13 -10.30
N VAL A 223 -18.33 3.08 -10.30
CA VAL A 223 -17.20 2.98 -9.38
C VAL A 223 -15.97 3.59 -10.05
N VAL A 224 -15.25 4.41 -9.30
CA VAL A 224 -13.99 5.04 -9.72
C VAL A 224 -12.83 4.61 -8.82
N ASP A 225 -11.65 4.44 -9.43
CA ASP A 225 -10.35 4.25 -8.77
C ASP A 225 -9.49 5.49 -9.09
N ARG A 226 -9.06 6.19 -8.03
CA ARG A 226 -8.14 7.32 -8.09
C ARG A 226 -6.75 6.86 -7.69
N ARG A 227 -5.75 7.15 -8.54
CA ARG A 227 -4.34 7.09 -8.16
C ARG A 227 -3.83 8.51 -8.01
N SER A 228 -3.72 8.95 -6.76
CA SER A 228 -3.32 10.31 -6.42
C SER A 228 -1.81 10.49 -6.50
N VAL A 229 -1.38 11.75 -6.57
CA VAL A 229 0.01 12.17 -6.41
C VAL A 229 0.06 13.36 -5.45
N PRO A 230 1.19 13.59 -4.74
CA PRO A 230 1.30 14.77 -3.89
C PRO A 230 1.07 16.08 -4.67
N PRO A 231 0.43 17.09 -4.11
CA PRO A 231 -0.03 17.20 -2.71
C PRO A 231 -1.52 16.81 -2.50
N GLU A 232 -2.12 15.98 -3.37
CA GLU A 232 -3.54 15.63 -3.28
C GLU A 232 -3.81 14.76 -2.04
N THR A 233 -4.80 15.19 -1.24
CA THR A 233 -5.29 14.46 -0.07
C THR A 233 -6.62 13.79 -0.35
N GLU A 234 -6.99 12.81 0.48
CA GLU A 234 -8.29 12.12 0.41
C GLU A 234 -9.46 13.11 0.47
N ASP A 235 -9.51 13.93 1.51
CA ASP A 235 -10.58 14.94 1.74
C ASP A 235 -10.65 15.98 0.61
N GLY A 236 -9.49 16.41 0.12
CA GLY A 236 -9.38 17.36 -0.98
C GLY A 236 -9.99 16.81 -2.25
N PHE A 237 -9.58 15.61 -2.64
CA PHE A 237 -10.10 14.93 -3.83
C PHE A 237 -11.61 14.71 -3.77
N PHE A 238 -12.14 14.12 -2.69
CA PHE A 238 -13.58 13.83 -2.61
C PHE A 238 -14.43 15.11 -2.59
N THR A 239 -13.96 16.16 -1.92
CA THR A 239 -14.65 17.45 -1.89
C THR A 239 -14.72 18.09 -3.27
N ASP A 240 -13.57 18.18 -3.95
CA ASP A 240 -13.46 18.85 -5.25
C ASP A 240 -14.16 18.03 -6.35
N PHE A 241 -13.97 16.73 -6.37
CA PHE A 241 -14.57 15.88 -7.39
C PHE A 241 -16.11 15.82 -7.26
N ALA A 242 -16.63 15.77 -6.02
CA ALA A 242 -18.08 15.85 -5.81
C ALA A 242 -18.67 17.19 -6.30
N ALA A 243 -17.95 18.31 -6.12
CA ALA A 243 -18.36 19.61 -6.62
C ALA A 243 -18.32 19.64 -8.16
N PHE A 244 -17.24 19.11 -8.75
CA PHE A 244 -17.06 19.04 -10.21
C PHE A 244 -18.14 18.19 -10.90
N LEU A 245 -18.53 17.06 -10.31
CA LEU A 245 -19.64 16.25 -10.83
C LEU A 245 -20.98 17.01 -10.84
N ARG A 246 -21.29 17.77 -9.78
CA ARG A 246 -22.51 18.57 -9.70
C ARG A 246 -22.60 19.66 -10.79
N GLU A 247 -21.47 20.20 -11.21
CA GLU A 247 -21.41 21.20 -12.29
C GLU A 247 -21.67 20.60 -13.68
N ARG A 248 -21.51 19.28 -13.85
CA ARG A 248 -21.56 18.57 -15.15
C ARG A 248 -22.84 17.76 -15.35
N VAL A 249 -23.51 17.39 -14.27
CA VAL A 249 -24.74 16.59 -14.31
C VAL A 249 -25.93 17.54 -14.47
N PRO A 250 -26.96 17.17 -15.29
CA PRO A 250 -28.18 17.97 -15.42
C PRO A 250 -28.88 18.21 -14.07
N ASP A 251 -29.50 19.38 -13.90
CA ASP A 251 -30.15 19.82 -12.65
C ASP A 251 -31.25 18.88 -12.12
N ASP A 252 -31.88 18.09 -13.00
CA ASP A 252 -32.96 17.15 -12.68
C ASP A 252 -32.46 15.76 -12.29
N VAL A 253 -31.13 15.54 -12.30
CA VAL A 253 -30.46 14.31 -11.88
C VAL A 253 -29.79 14.54 -10.54
N GLY A 254 -30.11 13.71 -9.54
CA GLY A 254 -29.37 13.67 -8.28
C GLY A 254 -27.98 13.04 -8.51
N VAL A 255 -26.93 13.65 -7.97
CA VAL A 255 -25.58 13.07 -7.97
C VAL A 255 -24.98 13.10 -6.57
N SER A 256 -24.47 11.97 -6.11
CA SER A 256 -23.65 11.86 -4.91
C SER A 256 -22.41 11.02 -5.18
N LEU A 257 -21.35 11.32 -4.44
CA LEU A 257 -20.08 10.59 -4.43
C LEU A 257 -19.91 9.99 -3.04
N GLU A 258 -19.79 8.68 -2.96
CA GLU A 258 -19.64 7.95 -1.69
C GLU A 258 -18.30 7.22 -1.71
N PRO A 259 -17.34 7.60 -0.83
CA PRO A 259 -16.10 6.84 -0.64
C PRO A 259 -16.40 5.37 -0.31
N ALA A 260 -15.57 4.46 -0.80
CA ALA A 260 -15.72 3.04 -0.46
C ALA A 260 -15.57 2.84 1.05
N GLU A 261 -16.48 2.06 1.65
CA GLU A 261 -16.41 1.74 3.07
C GLU A 261 -15.13 0.93 3.37
N ARG A 262 -14.37 1.41 4.33
CA ARG A 262 -13.18 0.72 4.86
C ARG A 262 -12.93 1.13 6.31
N PRO A 263 -12.29 0.25 7.13
CA PRO A 263 -12.05 0.54 8.55
C PRO A 263 -10.92 1.56 8.78
N THR A 264 -10.10 1.83 7.77
CA THR A 264 -8.93 2.73 7.83
C THR A 264 -9.04 3.82 6.76
N PRO A 265 -8.37 4.97 6.91
CA PRO A 265 -8.24 5.96 5.84
C PRO A 265 -7.66 5.33 4.56
N PHE A 266 -7.89 5.97 3.42
CA PHE A 266 -7.21 5.57 2.19
C PHE A 266 -5.71 5.86 2.28
N LEU A 267 -4.94 5.14 1.47
CA LEU A 267 -3.51 5.36 1.35
C LEU A 267 -3.27 6.62 0.51
N GLU A 268 -2.77 7.68 1.11
CA GLU A 268 -2.41 8.91 0.41
C GLU A 268 -1.05 8.77 -0.30
N ALA A 269 -0.84 9.57 -1.33
CA ALA A 269 0.46 9.62 -1.98
C ALA A 269 1.49 10.29 -1.09
N PHE A 270 2.74 9.86 -1.18
CA PHE A 270 3.84 10.51 -0.46
C PHE A 270 5.07 10.72 -1.33
N ASP A 271 5.92 11.64 -0.89
CA ASP A 271 7.20 11.97 -1.51
C ASP A 271 8.19 12.38 -0.41
N THR A 272 9.05 11.44 -0.03
CA THR A 272 10.13 11.68 0.92
C THR A 272 11.33 12.28 0.18
N PRO A 273 11.90 13.41 0.66
CA PRO A 273 13.07 13.99 0.01
C PRO A 273 14.23 13.01 -0.09
N ASP A 274 14.83 12.90 -1.28
CA ASP A 274 15.99 12.02 -1.54
C ASP A 274 17.20 12.35 -0.66
N ASP A 275 17.25 13.55 -0.13
CA ASP A 275 18.28 14.01 0.79
C ASP A 275 17.88 13.88 2.27
N SER A 276 16.79 13.20 2.59
CA SER A 276 16.47 12.80 3.97
C SER A 276 17.52 11.84 4.51
N ASP A 277 17.69 11.81 5.83
CA ASP A 277 18.73 10.97 6.45
C ASP A 277 18.52 9.48 6.16
N VAL A 278 17.25 8.99 6.13
CA VAL A 278 16.94 7.60 5.84
C VAL A 278 17.20 7.24 4.37
N ALA A 279 16.86 8.11 3.42
CA ALA A 279 17.12 7.89 2.01
C ALA A 279 18.63 7.87 1.73
N ARG A 280 19.37 8.86 2.24
CA ARG A 280 20.85 8.89 2.15
C ARG A 280 21.50 7.67 2.76
N ALA A 281 21.06 7.24 3.95
CA ALA A 281 21.63 6.09 4.63
C ALA A 281 21.53 4.82 3.75
N LEU A 282 20.36 4.57 3.12
CA LEU A 282 20.15 3.44 2.21
C LEU A 282 20.97 3.56 0.92
N LEU A 283 20.96 4.73 0.27
CA LEU A 283 21.72 4.98 -0.96
C LEU A 283 23.23 4.83 -0.74
N ASP A 284 23.77 5.40 0.34
CA ASP A 284 25.18 5.29 0.72
C ASP A 284 25.59 3.87 1.15
N ALA A 285 24.63 3.06 1.60
CA ALA A 285 24.83 1.64 1.90
C ALA A 285 24.76 0.75 0.65
N GLY A 286 24.41 1.31 -0.51
CA GLY A 286 24.41 0.63 -1.80
C GLY A 286 23.05 0.10 -2.26
N ALA A 287 21.95 0.68 -1.77
CA ALA A 287 20.65 0.58 -2.42
C ALA A 287 20.69 1.22 -3.80
N GLY A 288 19.89 0.71 -4.73
CA GLY A 288 19.62 1.38 -6.00
C GLY A 288 18.60 2.52 -5.82
N GLY A 289 18.29 3.23 -6.89
CA GLY A 289 17.35 4.36 -6.87
C GLY A 289 18.04 5.71 -6.60
N PRO A 290 17.32 6.78 -6.16
CA PRO A 290 15.92 6.79 -5.75
C PRO A 290 14.95 6.60 -6.92
N ARG A 291 13.77 6.06 -6.64
CA ARG A 291 12.68 5.95 -7.62
C ARG A 291 11.30 5.81 -6.95
N PRO A 292 10.21 5.97 -7.71
CA PRO A 292 8.86 5.68 -7.23
C PRO A 292 8.66 4.19 -6.93
N PHE A 293 7.87 3.88 -5.90
CA PHE A 293 7.29 2.55 -5.70
C PHE A 293 6.07 2.36 -6.61
N GLY A 294 5.94 1.17 -7.21
CA GLY A 294 4.97 0.91 -8.27
C GLY A 294 3.52 0.66 -7.79
N ALA A 295 3.28 0.57 -6.47
CA ALA A 295 1.97 0.33 -5.87
C ALA A 295 1.67 1.35 -4.76
N ALA A 296 0.43 1.34 -4.27
CA ALA A 296 0.09 1.97 -3.00
C ALA A 296 0.53 1.01 -1.88
N THR A 297 1.02 1.54 -0.77
CA THR A 297 1.56 0.78 0.36
C THR A 297 1.23 1.46 1.67
N GLU A 298 1.19 0.71 2.77
CA GLU A 298 0.98 1.25 4.12
C GLU A 298 2.08 2.23 4.57
N ALA A 299 3.20 2.30 3.85
CA ALA A 299 4.20 3.36 4.01
C ALA A 299 3.60 4.77 3.98
N SER A 300 2.47 4.94 3.30
CA SER A 300 1.67 6.16 3.26
C SER A 300 1.28 6.69 4.65
N TYR A 301 0.91 5.81 5.59
CA TYR A 301 0.55 6.23 6.95
C TYR A 301 1.75 6.79 7.71
N PHE A 302 2.91 6.18 7.55
CA PHE A 302 4.14 6.59 8.23
C PHE A 302 4.74 7.85 7.62
N ALA A 303 4.64 7.98 6.30
CA ALA A 303 5.15 9.14 5.57
C ALA A 303 4.41 10.44 5.88
N ALA A 304 3.22 10.36 6.48
CA ALA A 304 2.49 11.51 6.99
C ALA A 304 3.22 12.22 8.15
N ASP A 305 3.99 11.46 8.94
CA ASP A 305 4.60 11.92 10.19
C ASP A 305 6.13 12.02 10.10
N ALA A 306 6.79 11.14 9.34
CA ALA A 306 8.25 11.09 9.26
C ALA A 306 8.76 10.64 7.87
N PRO A 307 10.00 10.99 7.49
CA PRO A 307 10.62 10.49 6.27
C PRO A 307 10.56 8.97 6.20
N THR A 308 9.96 8.46 5.11
CA THR A 308 9.71 7.04 4.91
C THR A 308 10.26 6.59 3.56
N VAL A 309 11.00 5.48 3.56
CA VAL A 309 11.53 4.84 2.34
C VAL A 309 11.06 3.40 2.27
N VAL A 310 10.59 3.00 1.10
CA VAL A 310 10.24 1.60 0.81
C VAL A 310 11.45 0.91 0.20
N PHE A 311 11.85 -0.25 0.78
CA PHE A 311 13.07 -0.95 0.35
C PHE A 311 13.01 -2.45 0.66
N GLY A 312 13.40 -3.28 -0.32
CA GLY A 312 13.57 -4.71 -0.07
C GLY A 312 13.93 -5.52 -1.31
N PRO A 313 14.19 -6.82 -1.12
CA PRO A 313 14.45 -7.76 -2.21
C PRO A 313 13.16 -8.14 -2.92
N GLY A 314 13.29 -8.64 -4.15
CA GLY A 314 12.18 -9.10 -4.96
C GLY A 314 11.64 -8.03 -5.93
N ASP A 315 10.89 -8.49 -6.92
CA ASP A 315 10.30 -7.64 -7.96
C ASP A 315 8.77 -7.62 -7.81
N LEU A 316 8.20 -6.44 -7.65
CA LEU A 316 6.75 -6.23 -7.54
C LEU A 316 5.97 -6.86 -8.71
N ALA A 317 6.58 -6.98 -9.89
CA ALA A 317 5.94 -7.56 -11.07
C ALA A 317 5.60 -9.06 -10.91
N VAL A 318 6.22 -9.78 -9.99
CA VAL A 318 5.91 -11.18 -9.68
C VAL A 318 5.07 -11.37 -8.43
N ALA A 319 4.88 -10.31 -7.63
CA ALA A 319 3.98 -10.31 -6.48
C ALA A 319 2.57 -10.73 -6.88
N HIS A 320 1.84 -11.39 -5.99
CA HIS A 320 0.46 -11.88 -6.18
C HIS A 320 0.28 -12.90 -7.32
N SER A 321 1.34 -13.25 -8.06
CA SER A 321 1.27 -14.28 -9.11
C SER A 321 1.40 -15.70 -8.54
N THR A 322 1.12 -16.71 -9.37
CA THR A 322 1.40 -18.13 -9.02
C THR A 322 2.87 -18.51 -9.18
N ASP A 323 3.64 -17.65 -9.85
CA ASP A 323 5.07 -17.84 -10.10
C ASP A 323 5.91 -16.89 -9.22
N GLU A 324 5.36 -16.46 -8.09
CA GLU A 324 5.99 -15.58 -7.13
C GLU A 324 7.29 -16.17 -6.59
N TYR A 325 8.35 -15.36 -6.60
CA TYR A 325 9.65 -15.76 -6.11
C TYR A 325 10.51 -14.58 -5.65
N VAL A 326 11.53 -14.90 -4.86
CA VAL A 326 12.64 -14.00 -4.53
C VAL A 326 13.98 -14.73 -4.72
N LEU A 327 15.06 -14.00 -5.00
CA LEU A 327 16.39 -14.58 -5.01
C LEU A 327 16.99 -14.54 -3.59
N ALA A 328 17.56 -15.66 -3.15
CA ALA A 328 18.22 -15.75 -1.84
C ALA A 328 19.37 -14.72 -1.73
N SER A 329 20.13 -14.55 -2.82
CA SER A 329 21.19 -13.53 -2.89
C SER A 329 20.67 -12.11 -2.73
N ASP A 330 19.44 -11.79 -3.19
CA ASP A 330 18.85 -10.48 -3.02
C ASP A 330 18.39 -10.25 -1.57
N VAL A 331 17.88 -11.29 -0.91
CA VAL A 331 17.53 -11.23 0.53
C VAL A 331 18.77 -10.96 1.38
N GLU A 332 19.87 -11.69 1.14
CA GLU A 332 21.13 -11.46 1.83
C GLU A 332 21.69 -10.06 1.54
N ARG A 333 21.60 -9.61 0.28
CA ARG A 333 22.04 -8.29 -0.13
C ARG A 333 21.22 -7.17 0.53
N ALA A 334 19.89 -7.33 0.59
CA ALA A 334 19.02 -6.39 1.30
C ALA A 334 19.37 -6.31 2.78
N ALA A 335 19.59 -7.45 3.44
CA ALA A 335 20.02 -7.50 4.84
C ALA A 335 21.34 -6.77 5.08
N ASP A 336 22.31 -6.91 4.16
CA ASP A 336 23.61 -6.24 4.25
C ASP A 336 23.45 -4.72 4.07
N VAL A 337 22.68 -4.28 3.06
CA VAL A 337 22.40 -2.85 2.81
C VAL A 337 21.69 -2.22 4.01
N LEU A 338 20.65 -2.88 4.53
CA LEU A 338 19.93 -2.40 5.72
C LEU A 338 20.85 -2.30 6.95
N THR A 339 21.69 -3.32 7.19
CA THR A 339 22.62 -3.31 8.32
C THR A 339 23.62 -2.15 8.22
N ASP A 340 24.17 -1.90 7.02
CA ASP A 340 25.09 -0.78 6.79
C ASP A 340 24.37 0.58 6.91
N ALA A 341 23.15 0.71 6.37
CA ALA A 341 22.33 1.91 6.50
C ALA A 341 22.03 2.24 7.97
N LEU A 342 21.62 1.23 8.75
CA LEU A 342 21.35 1.38 10.19
C LEU A 342 22.58 1.77 11.02
N SER A 343 23.78 1.47 10.56
CA SER A 343 25.01 1.88 11.22
C SER A 343 25.34 3.38 11.08
N ARG A 344 24.58 4.12 10.26
CA ARG A 344 24.79 5.53 9.93
C ARG A 344 23.93 6.49 10.74
N PHE A 345 22.97 5.97 11.52
CA PHE A 345 22.19 6.70 12.50
C PHE A 345 22.88 6.71 13.86
#